data_ac60318a76ab3933addea344eed8a508
#
_entry.id   ac60318a76ab3933addea344eed8a508
#
_cell.length_a   1.000
_cell.length_b   1.000
_cell.length_c   1.000
_cell.angle_alpha   90.00
_cell.angle_beta   90.00
_cell.angle_gamma   90.00
#
_symmetry.space_group_name_H-M   'P 1'
#
loop_
_entity.id
_entity.type
_entity.pdbx_description
1 polymer ?
#
loop_
_entity_poly.entity_id
_entity_poly.type
_entity_poly.pdbx_seq_one_letter_code
_entity_poly.pdbx_strand_id
1 'polypeptide(L)'
;MIIGIDLGGTNARAGLVENGRLLETCQVRLTHQDSEESTLQQLFSTITPLLQPGIKGIGIGVPSIVDIEQGIVYNVVNIPSWKEVPLKEILEKKFGLPVFINNDVNCLALGEQLYGEAGEFSSFVAIGIGTGLGSAIVIDHKLYNGINCGSGEIGYIPYLDKNLEFYASGMFFESFSTTAKDTYLAAVQGDATALELWSAYGKHMGQVMKIVLYTYAPEAIIIGGGISNAFRFFEATMLNSMDDFIFPKTRQQVRILPSSVEHIAIMGAAALVASSPYYQLANGFLQI
;
A
#
# COMPACT_ATOMS: atom_id res chain seq x y z
N MET A 1 -3.77 12.20 19.01
CA MET A 1 -4.52 11.59 17.89
C MET A 1 -3.97 12.08 16.57
N ILE A 2 -4.01 11.25 15.54
CA ILE A 2 -3.52 11.54 14.17
C ILE A 2 -4.58 11.00 13.21
N ILE A 3 -4.82 11.68 12.10
CA ILE A 3 -5.65 11.15 11.01
C ILE A 3 -4.72 10.49 9.99
N GLY A 4 -4.93 9.20 9.73
CA GLY A 4 -4.30 8.47 8.62
C GLY A 4 -5.27 8.31 7.46
N ILE A 5 -4.79 8.43 6.23
CA ILE A 5 -5.61 8.33 5.03
C ILE A 5 -4.95 7.40 4.03
N ASP A 6 -5.74 6.46 3.53
CA ASP A 6 -5.41 5.60 2.38
C ASP A 6 -6.28 6.06 1.21
N LEU A 7 -5.67 6.78 0.27
CA LEU A 7 -6.33 7.25 -0.94
C LEU A 7 -6.09 6.25 -2.07
N GLY A 8 -7.08 5.47 -2.38
CA GLY A 8 -7.05 4.60 -3.56
C GLY A 8 -7.75 5.21 -4.77
N GLY A 9 -7.64 4.57 -5.92
CA GLY A 9 -8.33 5.03 -7.15
C GLY A 9 -9.85 4.93 -7.10
N THR A 10 -10.42 4.11 -6.21
CA THR A 10 -11.87 3.86 -6.13
C THR A 10 -12.48 4.37 -4.81
N ASN A 11 -11.70 4.38 -3.76
CA ASN A 11 -12.15 4.77 -2.42
C ASN A 11 -11.09 5.62 -1.74
N ALA A 12 -11.54 6.60 -0.96
CA ALA A 12 -10.75 7.25 0.07
C ALA A 12 -11.17 6.69 1.43
N ARG A 13 -10.21 6.24 2.22
CA ARG A 13 -10.42 5.73 3.57
C ARG A 13 -9.60 6.54 4.53
N ALA A 14 -10.21 7.02 5.60
CA ALA A 14 -9.53 7.73 6.66
C ALA A 14 -9.78 7.05 8.01
N GLY A 15 -8.85 7.19 8.92
CA GLY A 15 -9.00 6.68 10.27
C GLY A 15 -8.33 7.57 11.30
N LEU A 16 -8.94 7.63 12.47
CA LEU A 16 -8.39 8.30 13.64
C LEU A 16 -7.51 7.30 14.40
N VAL A 17 -6.24 7.62 14.53
CA VAL A 17 -5.24 6.76 15.18
C VAL A 17 -4.71 7.42 16.44
N GLU A 18 -4.71 6.70 17.55
CA GLU A 18 -4.13 7.13 18.82
C GLU A 18 -3.35 5.99 19.47
N ASN A 19 -2.11 6.24 19.85
CA ASN A 19 -1.22 5.26 20.51
C ASN A 19 -1.15 3.91 19.77
N GLY A 20 -1.07 3.95 18.44
CA GLY A 20 -1.02 2.76 17.58
C GLY A 20 -2.35 1.99 17.47
N ARG A 21 -3.47 2.57 17.85
CA ARG A 21 -4.80 1.97 17.75
C ARG A 21 -5.69 2.80 16.84
N LEU A 22 -6.38 2.12 15.95
CA LEU A 22 -7.43 2.70 15.12
C LEU A 22 -8.71 2.83 15.95
N LEU A 23 -9.20 4.06 16.12
CA LEU A 23 -10.38 4.36 16.97
C LEU A 23 -11.65 4.44 16.14
N GLU A 24 -11.58 5.09 14.99
CA GLU A 24 -12.72 5.38 14.13
C GLU A 24 -12.27 5.39 12.67
N THR A 25 -13.15 5.01 11.76
CA THR A 25 -12.90 5.03 10.31
C THR A 25 -14.03 5.71 9.55
N CYS A 26 -13.66 6.36 8.46
CA CYS A 26 -14.59 6.91 7.47
C CYS A 26 -14.14 6.48 6.08
N GLN A 27 -15.09 6.09 5.25
CA GLN A 27 -14.82 5.72 3.86
C GLN A 27 -15.78 6.40 2.93
N VAL A 28 -15.26 6.95 1.84
CA VAL A 28 -16.03 7.51 0.74
C VAL A 28 -15.62 6.84 -0.56
N ARG A 29 -16.60 6.41 -1.35
CA ARG A 29 -16.33 5.93 -2.70
C ARG A 29 -16.09 7.13 -3.61
N LEU A 30 -14.96 7.14 -4.30
CA LEU A 30 -14.63 8.19 -5.26
C LEU A 30 -15.48 8.02 -6.53
N THR A 31 -16.22 9.06 -6.84
CA THR A 31 -17.00 9.22 -8.05
C THR A 31 -16.64 10.58 -8.65
N HIS A 32 -16.93 10.84 -9.91
CA HIS A 32 -16.65 12.16 -10.52
C HIS A 32 -15.17 12.58 -10.42
N GLN A 33 -14.27 11.69 -10.82
CA GLN A 33 -12.80 11.91 -10.82
C GLN A 33 -12.30 12.69 -12.05
N ASP A 34 -13.19 13.22 -12.85
CA ASP A 34 -12.98 14.07 -14.03
C ASP A 34 -12.61 15.52 -13.67
N SER A 35 -12.82 15.91 -12.41
CA SER A 35 -12.48 17.22 -11.86
C SER A 35 -11.63 17.08 -10.60
N GLU A 36 -10.53 17.85 -10.56
CA GLU A 36 -9.65 17.93 -9.39
C GLU A 36 -10.43 18.39 -8.15
N GLU A 37 -11.24 19.45 -8.30
CA GLU A 37 -12.03 19.99 -7.20
C GLU A 37 -13.03 18.96 -6.65
N SER A 38 -13.73 18.24 -7.55
CA SER A 38 -14.68 17.20 -7.13
C SER A 38 -14.00 16.10 -6.33
N THR A 39 -12.82 15.64 -6.76
CA THR A 39 -12.05 14.64 -6.04
C THR A 39 -11.57 15.16 -4.68
N LEU A 40 -11.10 16.41 -4.61
CA LEU A 40 -10.71 17.05 -3.36
C LEU A 40 -11.89 17.19 -2.38
N GLN A 41 -13.08 17.54 -2.85
CA GLN A 41 -14.28 17.63 -2.01
C GLN A 41 -14.66 16.26 -1.41
N GLN A 42 -14.53 15.19 -2.18
CA GLN A 42 -14.75 13.82 -1.70
C GLN A 42 -13.71 13.43 -0.64
N LEU A 43 -12.44 13.78 -0.85
CA LEU A 43 -11.37 13.59 0.14
C LEU A 43 -11.67 14.41 1.41
N PHE A 44 -12.07 15.67 1.30
CA PHE A 44 -12.46 16.48 2.46
C PHE A 44 -13.63 15.87 3.23
N SER A 45 -14.63 15.31 2.53
CA SER A 45 -15.76 14.65 3.17
C SER A 45 -15.36 13.37 3.91
N THR A 46 -14.25 12.73 3.52
CA THR A 46 -13.69 11.57 4.23
C THR A 46 -12.99 11.98 5.53
N ILE A 47 -12.36 13.16 5.55
CA ILE A 47 -11.57 13.67 6.69
C ILE A 47 -12.46 14.36 7.74
N THR A 48 -13.41 15.18 7.28
CA THR A 48 -14.21 16.08 8.13
C THR A 48 -14.90 15.38 9.30
N PRO A 49 -15.50 14.20 9.17
CA PRO A 49 -16.14 13.51 10.29
C PRO A 49 -15.20 13.12 11.44
N LEU A 50 -13.90 12.95 11.13
CA LEU A 50 -12.89 12.55 12.10
C LEU A 50 -12.24 13.73 12.86
N LEU A 51 -12.57 14.96 12.47
CA LEU A 51 -11.99 16.16 13.09
C LEU A 51 -12.52 16.35 14.50
N GLN A 52 -11.58 16.46 15.46
CA GLN A 52 -11.88 16.73 16.84
C GLN A 52 -10.69 17.41 17.53
N PRO A 53 -10.87 18.04 18.72
CA PRO A 53 -9.77 18.66 19.45
C PRO A 53 -8.64 17.66 19.77
N GLY A 54 -7.40 18.10 19.64
CA GLY A 54 -6.21 17.29 19.97
C GLY A 54 -5.62 16.49 18.82
N ILE A 55 -6.13 16.62 17.58
CA ILE A 55 -5.48 16.07 16.39
C ILE A 55 -4.18 16.83 16.14
N LYS A 56 -3.10 16.08 15.90
CA LYS A 56 -1.74 16.59 15.74
C LYS A 56 -1.29 16.74 14.28
N GLY A 57 -2.01 16.10 13.35
CA GLY A 57 -1.68 16.14 11.92
C GLY A 57 -2.43 15.10 11.12
N ILE A 58 -2.23 15.16 9.82
CA ILE A 58 -2.82 14.27 8.81
C ILE A 58 -1.68 13.60 8.04
N GLY A 59 -1.69 12.28 7.98
CA GLY A 59 -0.84 11.50 7.10
C GLY A 59 -1.67 10.90 5.97
N ILE A 60 -1.16 10.91 4.74
CA ILE A 60 -1.90 10.39 3.59
C ILE A 60 -1.00 9.57 2.68
N GLY A 61 -1.43 8.34 2.37
CA GLY A 61 -0.91 7.51 1.30
C GLY A 61 -1.67 7.75 0.01
N VAL A 62 -0.97 7.96 -1.10
CA VAL A 62 -1.57 8.19 -2.42
C VAL A 62 -0.99 7.22 -3.47
N PRO A 63 -1.79 6.74 -4.43
CA PRO A 63 -1.35 5.74 -5.40
C PRO A 63 -0.59 6.38 -6.57
N SER A 64 0.55 7.00 -6.31
CA SER A 64 1.32 7.70 -7.33
C SER A 64 2.70 8.12 -6.86
N ILE A 65 3.43 8.77 -7.78
CA ILE A 65 4.70 9.46 -7.53
C ILE A 65 4.42 10.74 -6.73
N VAL A 66 5.20 10.96 -5.68
CA VAL A 66 5.03 12.08 -4.74
C VAL A 66 6.38 12.78 -4.52
N ASP A 67 6.41 14.10 -4.68
CA ASP A 67 7.44 14.93 -4.06
C ASP A 67 7.09 15.07 -2.56
N ILE A 68 7.79 14.34 -1.72
CA ILE A 68 7.51 14.27 -0.27
C ILE A 68 7.77 15.62 0.42
N GLU A 69 8.79 16.36 -0.03
CA GLU A 69 9.19 17.61 0.61
C GLU A 69 8.16 18.71 0.33
N GLN A 70 7.77 18.84 -0.93
CA GLN A 70 6.77 19.82 -1.35
C GLN A 70 5.33 19.34 -1.14
N GLY A 71 5.11 18.03 -1.04
CA GLY A 71 3.79 17.44 -0.91
C GLY A 71 2.96 17.55 -2.19
N ILE A 72 3.64 17.43 -3.34
CA ILE A 72 3.01 17.47 -4.67
C ILE A 72 2.84 16.05 -5.18
N VAL A 73 1.62 15.74 -5.62
CA VAL A 73 1.25 14.44 -6.21
C VAL A 73 1.20 14.57 -7.72
N TYR A 74 1.86 13.64 -8.44
CA TYR A 74 1.96 13.68 -9.90
C TYR A 74 1.25 12.51 -10.56
N ASN A 75 0.50 12.80 -11.64
CA ASN A 75 -0.02 11.82 -12.61
C ASN A 75 -0.70 10.59 -11.99
N VAL A 76 -1.69 10.81 -11.14
CA VAL A 76 -2.43 9.71 -10.50
C VAL A 76 -3.21 8.92 -11.54
N VAL A 77 -2.74 7.72 -11.87
CA VAL A 77 -3.31 6.88 -12.95
C VAL A 77 -4.80 6.65 -12.77
N ASN A 78 -5.22 6.37 -11.55
CA ASN A 78 -6.61 6.05 -11.21
C ASN A 78 -7.47 7.28 -10.85
N ILE A 79 -6.91 8.50 -10.93
CA ILE A 79 -7.62 9.77 -10.76
C ILE A 79 -7.16 10.71 -11.90
N PRO A 80 -7.74 10.59 -13.09
CA PRO A 80 -7.23 11.23 -14.30
C PRO A 80 -7.13 12.76 -14.23
N SER A 81 -7.91 13.40 -13.38
CA SER A 81 -7.87 14.85 -13.15
C SER A 81 -6.63 15.31 -12.37
N TRP A 82 -5.97 14.41 -11.63
CA TRP A 82 -4.80 14.75 -10.80
C TRP A 82 -3.51 14.59 -11.60
N LYS A 83 -3.07 15.68 -12.27
CA LYS A 83 -1.82 15.73 -13.04
C LYS A 83 -0.65 16.22 -12.19
N GLU A 84 -0.84 17.32 -11.50
CA GLU A 84 0.13 17.92 -10.58
C GLU A 84 -0.68 18.66 -9.52
N VAL A 85 -0.81 18.06 -8.32
CA VAL A 85 -1.68 18.57 -7.25
C VAL A 85 -0.84 18.87 -6.02
N PRO A 86 -0.76 20.14 -5.55
CA PRO A 86 -0.07 20.51 -4.32
C PRO A 86 -0.92 20.11 -3.09
N LEU A 87 -1.12 18.80 -2.94
CA LEU A 87 -2.09 18.21 -2.01
C LEU A 87 -1.81 18.60 -0.55
N LYS A 88 -0.53 18.68 -0.17
CA LYS A 88 -0.13 19.11 1.19
C LYS A 88 -0.64 20.51 1.48
N GLU A 89 -0.31 21.48 0.64
CA GLU A 89 -0.73 22.87 0.80
C GLU A 89 -2.26 23.00 0.87
N ILE A 90 -2.96 22.29 -0.03
CA ILE A 90 -4.43 22.30 -0.09
C ILE A 90 -5.04 21.79 1.22
N LEU A 91 -4.54 20.66 1.74
CA LEU A 91 -5.05 20.07 2.96
C LEU A 91 -4.67 20.90 4.19
N GLU A 92 -3.43 21.41 4.27
CA GLU A 92 -2.98 22.29 5.36
C GLU A 92 -3.82 23.57 5.42
N LYS A 93 -4.08 24.19 4.26
CA LYS A 93 -4.94 25.38 4.18
C LYS A 93 -6.40 25.08 4.58
N LYS A 94 -6.90 23.90 4.20
CA LYS A 94 -8.28 23.51 4.48
C LYS A 94 -8.52 23.20 5.96
N PHE A 95 -7.60 22.48 6.60
CA PHE A 95 -7.81 21.90 7.93
C PHE A 95 -7.00 22.58 9.04
N GLY A 96 -6.01 23.40 8.69
CA GLY A 96 -5.13 24.06 9.69
C GLY A 96 -4.25 23.08 10.45
N LEU A 97 -3.96 21.92 9.90
CA LEU A 97 -3.17 20.84 10.50
C LEU A 97 -1.96 20.53 9.60
N PRO A 98 -0.81 20.16 10.16
CA PRO A 98 0.33 19.72 9.36
C PRO A 98 -0.01 18.43 8.61
N VAL A 99 0.43 18.35 7.34
CA VAL A 99 0.14 17.24 6.44
C VAL A 99 1.43 16.59 5.93
N PHE A 100 1.44 15.28 5.94
CA PHE A 100 2.55 14.44 5.46
C PHE A 100 2.02 13.45 4.41
N ILE A 101 2.67 13.40 3.25
CA ILE A 101 2.24 12.58 2.11
C ILE A 101 3.33 11.59 1.74
N ASN A 102 2.92 10.37 1.38
CA ASN A 102 3.80 9.38 0.77
C ASN A 102 3.00 8.50 -0.21
N ASN A 103 3.67 7.64 -0.94
CA ASN A 103 3.01 6.60 -1.73
C ASN A 103 2.23 5.64 -0.81
N ASP A 104 1.11 5.09 -1.30
CA ASP A 104 0.21 4.21 -0.54
C ASP A 104 0.89 2.90 -0.09
N VAL A 105 1.72 2.28 -0.95
CA VAL A 105 2.47 1.06 -0.57
C VAL A 105 3.61 1.38 0.40
N ASN A 106 4.20 2.56 0.33
CA ASN A 106 5.13 3.03 1.34
C ASN A 106 4.44 3.18 2.71
N CYS A 107 3.21 3.66 2.73
CA CYS A 107 2.40 3.69 3.95
C CYS A 107 2.08 2.27 4.44
N LEU A 108 1.75 1.34 3.54
CA LEU A 108 1.59 -0.07 3.89
C LEU A 108 2.85 -0.60 4.61
N ALA A 109 4.04 -0.37 4.04
CA ALA A 109 5.30 -0.82 4.63
C ALA A 109 5.57 -0.23 6.01
N LEU A 110 5.32 1.07 6.20
CA LEU A 110 5.45 1.72 7.51
C LEU A 110 4.46 1.14 8.54
N GLY A 111 3.24 0.85 8.11
CA GLY A 111 2.25 0.18 8.95
C GLY A 111 2.72 -1.21 9.37
N GLU A 112 3.18 -2.02 8.44
CA GLU A 112 3.71 -3.36 8.70
C GLU A 112 4.92 -3.34 9.63
N GLN A 113 5.81 -2.37 9.48
CA GLN A 113 6.98 -2.22 10.35
C GLN A 113 6.60 -1.88 11.79
N LEU A 114 5.61 -1.04 11.99
CA LEU A 114 5.27 -0.53 13.33
C LEU A 114 4.18 -1.33 14.04
N TYR A 115 3.28 -1.94 13.29
CA TYR A 115 2.06 -2.55 13.85
C TYR A 115 1.75 -3.94 13.29
N GLY A 116 2.44 -4.38 12.24
CA GLY A 116 2.16 -5.61 11.52
C GLY A 116 3.26 -6.66 11.61
N GLU A 117 3.36 -7.45 10.55
CA GLU A 117 4.21 -8.65 10.48
C GLU A 117 5.71 -8.33 10.29
N ALA A 118 6.05 -7.08 9.93
CA ALA A 118 7.42 -6.71 9.59
C ALA A 118 8.25 -6.17 10.76
N GLY A 119 7.68 -6.06 11.96
CA GLY A 119 8.35 -5.42 13.11
C GLY A 119 9.68 -6.06 13.54
N GLU A 120 9.86 -7.35 13.32
CA GLU A 120 11.10 -8.08 13.67
C GLU A 120 12.20 -8.02 12.60
N PHE A 121 11.88 -7.58 11.36
CA PHE A 121 12.82 -7.58 10.24
C PHE A 121 13.48 -6.23 10.06
N SER A 122 14.80 -6.21 9.91
CA SER A 122 15.53 -4.97 9.61
C SER A 122 15.38 -4.55 8.16
N SER A 123 15.27 -5.53 7.26
CA SER A 123 15.12 -5.30 5.83
C SER A 123 14.02 -6.19 5.25
N PHE A 124 13.01 -5.57 4.69
CA PHE A 124 11.89 -6.29 4.08
C PHE A 124 11.34 -5.53 2.86
N VAL A 125 10.56 -6.22 2.06
CA VAL A 125 9.78 -5.62 0.97
C VAL A 125 8.30 -5.85 1.25
N ALA A 126 7.53 -4.77 1.32
CA ALA A 126 6.07 -4.86 1.31
C ALA A 126 5.57 -4.84 -0.13
N ILE A 127 4.61 -5.70 -0.43
CA ILE A 127 3.94 -5.79 -1.74
C ILE A 127 2.47 -5.48 -1.53
N GLY A 128 2.00 -4.40 -2.14
CA GLY A 128 0.59 -4.03 -2.17
C GLY A 128 -0.11 -4.60 -3.40
N ILE A 129 -1.11 -5.46 -3.19
CA ILE A 129 -1.86 -6.09 -4.28
C ILE A 129 -3.34 -5.72 -4.18
N GLY A 130 -3.82 -5.01 -5.18
CA GLY A 130 -5.21 -4.61 -5.31
C GLY A 130 -5.60 -4.50 -6.77
N THR A 131 -6.10 -3.35 -7.19
CA THR A 131 -6.30 -3.01 -8.61
C THR A 131 -4.98 -3.06 -9.36
N GLY A 132 -3.90 -2.58 -8.74
CA GLY A 132 -2.52 -2.63 -9.24
C GLY A 132 -1.60 -3.48 -8.38
N LEU A 133 -0.32 -3.44 -8.73
CA LEU A 133 0.81 -4.08 -8.04
C LEU A 133 1.90 -3.06 -7.77
N GLY A 134 2.15 -2.75 -6.52
CA GLY A 134 3.26 -1.91 -6.08
C GLY A 134 4.13 -2.62 -5.04
N SER A 135 5.32 -2.08 -4.79
CA SER A 135 6.14 -2.53 -3.66
C SER A 135 6.80 -1.36 -2.95
N ALA A 136 7.14 -1.55 -1.69
CA ALA A 136 7.91 -0.63 -0.88
C ALA A 136 9.09 -1.34 -0.24
N ILE A 137 10.23 -0.70 -0.21
CA ILE A 137 11.48 -1.28 0.22
C ILE A 137 11.91 -0.65 1.54
N VAL A 138 12.16 -1.48 2.55
CA VAL A 138 12.73 -1.09 3.84
C VAL A 138 14.10 -1.75 3.98
N ILE A 139 15.14 -0.95 4.25
CA ILE A 139 16.52 -1.39 4.44
C ILE A 139 17.01 -0.78 5.76
N ASP A 140 17.54 -1.62 6.63
CA ASP A 140 18.05 -1.21 7.96
C ASP A 140 17.01 -0.37 8.73
N HIS A 141 15.77 -0.86 8.78
CA HIS A 141 14.60 -0.22 9.40
C HIS A 141 14.20 1.14 8.77
N LYS A 142 14.73 1.50 7.60
CA LYS A 142 14.44 2.76 6.93
C LYS A 142 13.75 2.52 5.60
N LEU A 143 12.61 3.18 5.42
CA LEU A 143 11.90 3.20 4.14
C LEU A 143 12.79 3.88 3.08
N TYR A 144 13.00 3.19 1.96
CA TYR A 144 13.72 3.72 0.81
C TYR A 144 12.73 4.27 -0.22
N ASN A 145 12.56 5.58 -0.22
CA ASN A 145 11.60 6.23 -1.13
C ASN A 145 12.09 6.33 -2.58
N GLY A 146 13.42 6.38 -2.81
CA GLY A 146 13.95 6.74 -4.12
C GLY A 146 13.63 8.21 -4.48
N ILE A 147 13.74 8.55 -5.76
CA ILE A 147 13.36 9.87 -6.27
C ILE A 147 11.83 9.93 -6.39
N ASN A 148 11.20 10.92 -5.78
CA ASN A 148 9.75 11.16 -5.85
C ASN A 148 8.90 9.91 -5.48
N CYS A 149 9.32 9.14 -4.49
CA CYS A 149 8.70 7.87 -4.12
C CYS A 149 8.65 6.82 -5.25
N GLY A 150 9.50 6.95 -6.26
CA GLY A 150 9.50 6.04 -7.43
C GLY A 150 10.24 4.73 -7.22
N SER A 151 10.69 4.41 -6.00
CA SER A 151 11.25 3.08 -5.71
C SER A 151 10.12 2.06 -5.57
N GLY A 152 10.37 0.84 -6.06
CA GLY A 152 9.41 -0.24 -5.86
C GLY A 152 8.30 -0.36 -6.90
N GLU A 153 8.37 0.37 -7.99
CA GLU A 153 7.41 0.30 -9.12
C GLU A 153 7.56 -1.00 -9.93
N ILE A 154 7.63 -2.14 -9.23
CA ILE A 154 7.85 -3.47 -9.85
C ILE A 154 6.72 -3.90 -10.77
N GLY A 155 5.51 -3.37 -10.58
CA GLY A 155 4.35 -3.66 -11.42
C GLY A 155 4.58 -3.33 -12.90
N TYR A 156 5.38 -2.31 -13.19
CA TYR A 156 5.69 -1.88 -14.56
C TYR A 156 6.80 -2.66 -15.23
N ILE A 157 7.47 -3.58 -14.55
CA ILE A 157 8.49 -4.43 -15.16
C ILE A 157 7.86 -5.29 -16.27
N PRO A 158 8.41 -5.28 -17.51
CA PRO A 158 7.91 -6.11 -18.60
C PRO A 158 7.89 -7.59 -18.22
N TYR A 159 6.78 -8.25 -18.45
CA TYR A 159 6.60 -9.66 -18.15
C TYR A 159 5.63 -10.29 -19.14
N LEU A 160 6.07 -11.40 -19.76
CA LEU A 160 5.37 -12.05 -20.88
C LEU A 160 5.05 -11.02 -21.99
N ASP A 161 3.81 -10.90 -22.39
CA ASP A 161 3.36 -9.94 -23.42
C ASP A 161 2.86 -8.61 -22.86
N LYS A 162 2.92 -8.41 -21.52
CA LYS A 162 2.49 -7.22 -20.80
C LYS A 162 3.54 -6.78 -19.77
N ASN A 163 3.11 -6.61 -18.53
CA ASN A 163 3.93 -6.29 -17.37
C ASN A 163 3.50 -7.15 -16.15
N LEU A 164 4.24 -7.08 -15.06
CA LEU A 164 3.94 -7.87 -13.86
C LEU A 164 2.57 -7.50 -13.26
N GLU A 165 2.19 -6.23 -13.28
CA GLU A 165 0.91 -5.76 -12.74
C GLU A 165 -0.27 -6.45 -13.41
N PHE A 166 -0.25 -6.58 -14.74
CA PHE A 166 -1.32 -7.26 -15.48
C PHE A 166 -1.55 -8.69 -14.97
N TYR A 167 -0.48 -9.42 -14.66
CA TYR A 167 -0.55 -10.83 -14.28
C TYR A 167 -0.62 -11.07 -12.77
N ALA A 168 -0.22 -10.08 -11.96
CA ALA A 168 -0.10 -10.24 -10.52
C ALA A 168 -0.92 -9.22 -9.71
N SER A 169 -1.99 -8.69 -10.32
CA SER A 169 -2.95 -7.81 -9.66
C SER A 169 -4.39 -8.22 -9.96
N GLY A 170 -5.36 -7.35 -9.65
CA GLY A 170 -6.77 -7.52 -10.01
C GLY A 170 -7.01 -7.68 -11.50
N MET A 171 -6.17 -7.07 -12.33
CA MET A 171 -6.24 -7.14 -13.79
C MET A 171 -6.16 -8.59 -14.34
N PHE A 172 -5.45 -9.47 -13.65
CA PHE A 172 -5.42 -10.90 -13.99
C PHE A 172 -6.83 -11.50 -14.01
N PHE A 173 -7.61 -11.27 -12.97
CA PHE A 173 -8.98 -11.79 -12.87
C PHE A 173 -9.93 -11.13 -13.86
N GLU A 174 -9.77 -9.84 -14.09
CA GLU A 174 -10.56 -9.10 -15.09
C GLU A 174 -10.38 -9.66 -16.50
N SER A 175 -9.19 -10.15 -16.83
CA SER A 175 -8.92 -10.81 -18.12
C SER A 175 -9.75 -12.10 -18.33
N PHE A 176 -10.26 -12.69 -17.26
CA PHE A 176 -11.19 -13.83 -17.26
C PHE A 176 -12.66 -13.40 -17.02
N SER A 177 -12.97 -12.11 -17.19
CA SER A 177 -14.32 -11.56 -16.99
C SER A 177 -14.89 -11.79 -15.56
N THR A 178 -14.01 -11.80 -14.56
CA THR A 178 -14.37 -11.92 -13.14
C THR A 178 -13.57 -10.89 -12.31
N THR A 179 -13.79 -10.83 -11.01
CA THR A 179 -12.98 -10.02 -10.09
C THR A 179 -12.25 -10.91 -9.10
N ALA A 180 -11.14 -10.42 -8.54
CA ALA A 180 -10.44 -11.12 -7.48
C ALA A 180 -11.37 -11.42 -6.28
N LYS A 181 -12.30 -10.50 -5.96
CA LYS A 181 -13.28 -10.67 -4.89
C LYS A 181 -14.26 -11.79 -5.19
N ASP A 182 -14.86 -11.81 -6.38
CA ASP A 182 -15.83 -12.83 -6.74
C ASP A 182 -15.17 -14.20 -6.84
N THR A 183 -13.96 -14.26 -7.42
CA THR A 183 -13.15 -15.49 -7.47
C THR A 183 -12.77 -15.98 -6.07
N TYR A 184 -12.47 -15.07 -5.14
CA TYR A 184 -12.23 -15.43 -3.74
C TYR A 184 -13.48 -16.06 -3.10
N LEU A 185 -14.63 -15.41 -3.26
CA LEU A 185 -15.88 -15.92 -2.69
C LEU A 185 -16.26 -17.29 -3.27
N ALA A 186 -16.07 -17.51 -4.56
CA ALA A 186 -16.29 -18.81 -5.21
C ALA A 186 -15.28 -19.86 -4.71
N ALA A 187 -14.01 -19.52 -4.57
CA ALA A 187 -12.98 -20.43 -4.04
C ALA A 187 -13.26 -20.85 -2.57
N VAL A 188 -13.82 -19.95 -1.75
CA VAL A 188 -14.26 -20.26 -0.37
C VAL A 188 -15.37 -21.31 -0.38
N GLN A 189 -16.21 -21.34 -1.42
CA GLN A 189 -17.27 -22.35 -1.59
C GLN A 189 -16.76 -23.64 -2.27
N GLY A 190 -15.47 -23.71 -2.60
CA GLY A 190 -14.86 -24.88 -3.22
C GLY A 190 -15.06 -24.97 -4.74
N ASP A 191 -15.39 -23.86 -5.42
CA ASP A 191 -15.51 -23.84 -6.88
C ASP A 191 -14.18 -24.18 -7.54
N ALA A 192 -14.17 -25.22 -8.38
CA ALA A 192 -12.96 -25.73 -9.00
C ALA A 192 -12.31 -24.72 -9.95
N THR A 193 -13.11 -23.99 -10.72
CA THR A 193 -12.61 -22.98 -11.66
C THR A 193 -11.94 -21.82 -10.93
N ALA A 194 -12.54 -21.36 -9.83
CA ALA A 194 -11.97 -20.31 -9.00
C ALA A 194 -10.65 -20.77 -8.35
N LEU A 195 -10.58 -22.01 -7.87
CA LEU A 195 -9.34 -22.58 -7.31
C LEU A 195 -8.23 -22.70 -8.39
N GLU A 196 -8.59 -23.11 -9.62
CA GLU A 196 -7.65 -23.13 -10.74
C GLU A 196 -7.12 -21.75 -11.11
N LEU A 197 -7.99 -20.72 -11.11
CA LEU A 197 -7.56 -19.32 -11.34
C LEU A 197 -6.58 -18.84 -10.26
N TRP A 198 -6.85 -19.11 -8.99
CA TRP A 198 -5.92 -18.77 -7.91
C TRP A 198 -4.61 -19.53 -8.02
N SER A 199 -4.65 -20.79 -8.43
CA SER A 199 -3.43 -21.57 -8.70
C SER A 199 -2.61 -20.97 -9.84
N ALA A 200 -3.27 -20.55 -10.94
CA ALA A 200 -2.59 -19.87 -12.05
C ALA A 200 -2.00 -18.53 -11.61
N TYR A 201 -2.76 -17.71 -10.86
CA TYR A 201 -2.31 -16.47 -10.27
C TYR A 201 -1.05 -16.66 -9.39
N GLY A 202 -1.02 -17.72 -8.58
CA GLY A 202 0.13 -18.04 -7.74
C GLY A 202 1.43 -18.24 -8.52
N LYS A 203 1.37 -18.78 -9.75
CA LYS A 203 2.56 -18.89 -10.59
C LYS A 203 3.15 -17.54 -10.97
N HIS A 204 2.31 -16.56 -11.25
CA HIS A 204 2.74 -15.19 -11.54
C HIS A 204 3.30 -14.50 -10.30
N MET A 205 2.66 -14.70 -9.16
CA MET A 205 3.17 -14.21 -7.88
C MET A 205 4.56 -14.80 -7.55
N GLY A 206 4.83 -16.06 -7.89
CA GLY A 206 6.16 -16.65 -7.74
C GLY A 206 7.24 -15.93 -8.57
N GLN A 207 6.89 -15.39 -9.74
CA GLN A 207 7.83 -14.55 -10.52
C GLN A 207 8.07 -13.21 -9.84
N VAL A 208 7.03 -12.58 -9.27
CA VAL A 208 7.17 -11.35 -8.46
C VAL A 208 8.13 -11.61 -7.29
N MET A 209 7.95 -12.71 -6.56
CA MET A 209 8.84 -13.07 -5.43
C MET A 209 10.28 -13.25 -5.90
N LYS A 210 10.52 -13.95 -7.03
CA LYS A 210 11.87 -14.14 -7.58
C LYS A 210 12.53 -12.81 -7.95
N ILE A 211 11.80 -11.88 -8.55
CA ILE A 211 12.32 -10.54 -8.89
C ILE A 211 12.74 -9.80 -7.62
N VAL A 212 11.91 -9.80 -6.60
CA VAL A 212 12.23 -9.18 -5.30
C VAL A 212 13.49 -9.81 -4.68
N LEU A 213 13.60 -11.15 -4.72
CA LEU A 213 14.77 -11.85 -4.19
C LEU A 213 16.04 -11.56 -4.99
N TYR A 214 15.98 -11.48 -6.33
CA TYR A 214 17.13 -11.14 -7.16
C TYR A 214 17.59 -9.69 -6.98
N THR A 215 16.67 -8.80 -6.65
CA THR A 215 16.95 -7.36 -6.57
C THR A 215 17.39 -6.93 -5.18
N TYR A 216 16.72 -7.43 -4.14
CA TYR A 216 16.86 -6.93 -2.77
C TYR A 216 17.32 -8.00 -1.77
N ALA A 217 17.04 -9.29 -2.02
CA ALA A 217 17.29 -10.40 -1.07
C ALA A 217 16.90 -10.05 0.38
N PRO A 218 15.65 -9.61 0.63
CA PRO A 218 15.23 -9.14 1.94
C PRO A 218 15.07 -10.32 2.92
N GLU A 219 15.02 -10.02 4.23
CA GLU A 219 14.70 -11.00 5.28
C GLU A 219 13.23 -11.47 5.16
N ALA A 220 12.34 -10.56 4.78
CA ALA A 220 10.92 -10.88 4.61
C ALA A 220 10.30 -10.18 3.39
N ILE A 221 9.21 -10.76 2.89
CA ILE A 221 8.30 -10.16 1.92
C ILE A 221 6.92 -10.19 2.54
N ILE A 222 6.31 -9.02 2.74
CA ILE A 222 4.98 -8.88 3.32
C ILE A 222 3.98 -8.59 2.21
N ILE A 223 2.98 -9.43 2.06
CA ILE A 223 1.96 -9.29 1.02
C ILE A 223 0.70 -8.67 1.61
N GLY A 224 0.42 -7.41 1.23
CA GLY A 224 -0.74 -6.65 1.68
C GLY A 224 -1.70 -6.30 0.55
N GLY A 225 -2.75 -5.54 0.87
CA GLY A 225 -3.80 -5.16 -0.05
C GLY A 225 -4.95 -6.17 -0.11
N GLY A 226 -6.01 -5.84 -0.86
CA GLY A 226 -7.25 -6.63 -0.85
C GLY A 226 -7.11 -8.08 -1.30
N ILE A 227 -6.16 -8.35 -2.20
CA ILE A 227 -5.93 -9.70 -2.75
C ILE A 227 -5.18 -10.59 -1.74
N SER A 228 -4.45 -10.04 -0.78
CA SER A 228 -3.75 -10.82 0.24
C SER A 228 -4.68 -11.69 1.08
N ASN A 229 -5.95 -11.34 1.20
CA ASN A 229 -6.97 -12.17 1.88
C ASN A 229 -7.13 -13.57 1.24
N ALA A 230 -6.76 -13.70 -0.03
CA ALA A 230 -6.80 -14.96 -0.76
C ALA A 230 -5.47 -15.75 -0.68
N PHE A 231 -4.50 -15.32 0.11
CA PHE A 231 -3.14 -15.87 0.18
C PHE A 231 -3.13 -17.41 0.21
N ARG A 232 -3.96 -18.02 1.05
CA ARG A 232 -4.07 -19.48 1.20
C ARG A 232 -4.37 -20.23 -0.11
N PHE A 233 -5.00 -19.57 -1.10
CA PHE A 233 -5.39 -20.22 -2.36
C PHE A 233 -4.30 -20.18 -3.42
N PHE A 234 -3.32 -19.27 -3.29
CA PHE A 234 -2.22 -19.15 -4.24
C PHE A 234 -0.83 -19.41 -3.65
N GLU A 235 -0.68 -19.48 -2.33
CA GLU A 235 0.59 -19.68 -1.64
C GLU A 235 1.38 -20.88 -2.16
N ALA A 236 0.74 -22.06 -2.22
CA ALA A 236 1.42 -23.28 -2.61
C ALA A 236 2.00 -23.20 -4.04
N THR A 237 1.23 -22.67 -4.99
CA THR A 237 1.71 -22.52 -6.37
C THR A 237 2.71 -21.38 -6.53
N MET A 238 2.60 -20.33 -5.74
CA MET A 238 3.60 -19.27 -5.66
C MET A 238 4.95 -19.85 -5.20
N LEU A 239 4.96 -20.58 -4.09
CA LEU A 239 6.19 -21.17 -3.53
C LEU A 239 6.80 -22.21 -4.49
N ASN A 240 5.99 -23.08 -5.10
CA ASN A 240 6.45 -24.04 -6.08
C ASN A 240 7.06 -23.37 -7.32
N SER A 241 6.53 -22.22 -7.73
CA SER A 241 7.06 -21.42 -8.86
C SER A 241 8.42 -20.78 -8.56
N MET A 242 8.87 -20.84 -7.32
CA MET A 242 10.19 -20.37 -6.90
C MET A 242 11.23 -21.50 -6.79
N ASP A 243 10.88 -22.76 -7.13
CA ASP A 243 11.78 -23.90 -6.98
C ASP A 243 12.99 -23.82 -7.91
N ASP A 244 12.88 -23.12 -9.04
CA ASP A 244 13.95 -22.84 -9.99
C ASP A 244 14.83 -21.62 -9.62
N PHE A 245 14.61 -21.00 -8.45
CA PHE A 245 15.43 -19.88 -7.99
C PHE A 245 16.87 -20.33 -7.75
N ILE A 246 17.82 -19.66 -8.40
CA ILE A 246 19.23 -20.13 -8.47
C ILE A 246 20.00 -20.07 -7.16
N PHE A 247 19.47 -19.38 -6.12
CA PHE A 247 20.09 -19.29 -4.80
C PHE A 247 19.23 -19.98 -3.72
N PRO A 248 19.27 -21.30 -3.59
CA PRO A 248 18.36 -22.05 -2.72
C PRO A 248 18.41 -21.62 -1.25
N LYS A 249 19.60 -21.21 -0.73
CA LYS A 249 19.73 -20.74 0.66
C LYS A 249 18.95 -19.47 0.90
N THR A 250 19.03 -18.49 0.00
CA THR A 250 18.27 -17.25 0.10
C THR A 250 16.77 -17.54 0.09
N ARG A 251 16.31 -18.42 -0.83
CA ARG A 251 14.90 -18.84 -0.89
C ARG A 251 14.42 -19.50 0.40
N GLN A 252 15.26 -20.31 1.06
CA GLN A 252 14.91 -21.00 2.29
C GLN A 252 14.87 -20.06 3.51
N GLN A 253 15.59 -18.96 3.47
CA GLN A 253 15.71 -18.01 4.59
C GLN A 253 14.66 -16.90 4.56
N VAL A 254 14.19 -16.50 3.37
CA VAL A 254 13.19 -15.45 3.25
C VAL A 254 11.87 -15.90 3.87
N ARG A 255 11.25 -15.02 4.65
CA ARG A 255 9.89 -15.18 5.16
C ARG A 255 8.92 -14.49 4.22
N ILE A 256 7.90 -15.19 3.74
CA ILE A 256 6.82 -14.62 2.92
C ILE A 256 5.54 -14.71 3.73
N LEU A 257 4.97 -13.56 4.10
CA LEU A 257 3.89 -13.46 5.05
C LEU A 257 2.76 -12.59 4.47
N PRO A 258 1.50 -12.99 4.62
CA PRO A 258 0.39 -12.09 4.35
C PRO A 258 0.26 -11.07 5.49
N SER A 259 -0.14 -9.84 5.16
CA SER A 259 -0.56 -8.83 6.13
C SER A 259 -1.78 -9.33 6.92
N SER A 260 -1.73 -9.23 8.23
CA SER A 260 -2.81 -9.69 9.13
C SER A 260 -3.57 -8.54 9.80
N VAL A 261 -3.02 -7.32 9.77
CA VAL A 261 -3.61 -6.17 10.45
C VAL A 261 -4.58 -5.44 9.53
N GLU A 262 -5.82 -5.34 9.96
CA GLU A 262 -6.84 -4.60 9.23
C GLU A 262 -6.51 -3.10 9.17
N HIS A 263 -6.76 -2.47 8.02
CA HIS A 263 -6.50 -1.05 7.81
C HIS A 263 -5.04 -0.60 8.00
N ILE A 264 -4.09 -1.49 7.82
CA ILE A 264 -2.66 -1.24 8.07
C ILE A 264 -2.12 -0.05 7.28
N ALA A 265 -2.60 0.20 6.04
CA ALA A 265 -2.20 1.35 5.24
C ALA A 265 -2.63 2.69 5.88
N ILE A 266 -3.81 2.74 6.50
CA ILE A 266 -4.27 3.92 7.27
C ILE A 266 -3.36 4.16 8.48
N MET A 267 -3.01 3.10 9.19
CA MET A 267 -2.12 3.19 10.35
C MET A 267 -0.71 3.62 9.94
N GLY A 268 -0.21 3.11 8.81
CA GLY A 268 1.06 3.51 8.23
C GLY A 268 1.05 4.96 7.72
N ALA A 269 -0.05 5.42 7.13
CA ALA A 269 -0.21 6.84 6.79
C ALA A 269 -0.15 7.72 8.04
N ALA A 270 -0.83 7.34 9.13
CA ALA A 270 -0.72 8.05 10.41
C ALA A 270 0.71 8.05 10.97
N ALA A 271 1.48 6.98 10.72
CA ALA A 271 2.88 6.88 11.12
C ALA A 271 3.78 7.93 10.46
N LEU A 272 3.45 8.44 9.27
CA LEU A 272 4.16 9.56 8.65
C LEU A 272 4.21 10.78 9.56
N VAL A 273 3.10 11.09 10.23
CA VAL A 273 3.04 12.20 11.20
C VAL A 273 3.87 11.86 12.43
N ALA A 274 3.66 10.68 13.01
CA ALA A 274 4.33 10.25 14.24
C ALA A 274 5.86 10.19 14.11
N SER A 275 6.36 9.83 12.94
CA SER A 275 7.79 9.75 12.63
C SER A 275 8.39 11.10 12.23
N SER A 276 7.59 12.13 12.03
CA SER A 276 8.08 13.44 11.60
C SER A 276 8.85 14.15 12.71
N PRO A 277 9.93 14.89 12.38
CA PRO A 277 10.62 15.74 13.34
C PRO A 277 9.69 16.73 14.05
N TYR A 278 8.69 17.25 13.34
CA TYR A 278 7.67 18.13 13.88
C TYR A 278 6.92 17.49 15.07
N TYR A 279 6.45 16.25 14.89
CA TYR A 279 5.71 15.56 15.96
C TYR A 279 6.63 15.15 17.11
N GLN A 280 7.84 14.75 16.83
CA GLN A 280 8.82 14.34 17.83
C GLN A 280 9.26 15.52 18.71
N LEU A 281 9.49 16.69 18.12
CA LEU A 281 9.77 17.93 18.86
C LEU A 281 8.58 18.36 19.71
N ALA A 282 7.36 18.34 19.16
CA ALA A 282 6.15 18.77 19.85
C ALA A 282 5.79 17.88 21.06
N ASN A 283 6.29 16.64 21.10
CA ASN A 283 6.04 15.69 22.20
C ASN A 283 7.28 15.42 23.07
N GLY A 284 8.38 16.15 22.85
CA GLY A 284 9.60 16.04 23.68
C GLY A 284 10.46 14.80 23.45
N PHE A 285 10.26 14.10 22.31
CA PHE A 285 11.07 12.93 21.93
C PHE A 285 12.39 13.31 21.27
N LEU A 286 12.52 14.53 20.73
CA LEU A 286 13.75 15.13 20.22
C LEU A 286 14.06 16.38 21.04
N GLN A 287 15.29 16.47 21.58
CA GLN A 287 15.88 17.71 22.10
C GLN A 287 16.73 18.30 20.96
N ILE A 288 16.57 19.61 20.69
CA ILE A 288 17.38 20.35 19.71
C ILE A 288 18.81 20.48 20.23
#